data_0e91a96d8ae6164644b827d1927dc894
#
_entry.id   0e91a96d8ae6164644b827d1927dc894
#
_cell.length_a   1.000
_cell.length_b   1.000
_cell.length_c   1.000
_cell.angle_alpha   90.00
_cell.angle_beta   90.00
_cell.angle_gamma   90.00
#
_symmetry.space_group_name_H-M   'P 1'
#
loop_
_entity.id
_entity.type
_entity.pdbx_description
1 polymer ?
#
loop_
_entity_poly.entity_id
_entity_poly.type
_entity_poly.pdbx_seq_one_letter_code
_entity_poly.pdbx_strand_id
1 'polypeptide(L)' 'MDEKEYLQTLGEQIVNPHARASILAEIQDHIEEQAQDYRASGMSEAVAMQEAVRQMGDPVSTGEADRKSTR' A
#
# COMPACT_ATOMS: atom_id res chain seq x y z
N MET A 1 -11.30 -2.15 -2.25
CA MET A 1 -10.19 -2.92 -1.64
C MET A 1 -9.71 -2.18 -0.40
N ASP A 2 -9.63 -2.84 0.72
CA ASP A 2 -9.15 -2.22 1.94
C ASP A 2 -7.62 -2.41 2.08
N GLU A 3 -7.06 -1.79 3.11
CA GLU A 3 -5.61 -1.85 3.34
C GLU A 3 -5.11 -3.29 3.48
N LYS A 4 -5.84 -4.10 4.22
CA LYS A 4 -5.45 -5.49 4.47
C LYS A 4 -5.39 -6.29 3.18
N GLU A 5 -6.42 -6.18 2.36
CA GLU A 5 -6.46 -6.86 1.07
C GLU A 5 -5.35 -6.37 0.15
N TYR A 6 -5.13 -5.06 0.14
CA TYR A 6 -4.07 -4.47 -0.67
C TYR A 6 -2.71 -5.04 -0.29
N LEU A 7 -2.41 -5.03 1.00
CA LEU A 7 -1.12 -5.52 1.48
C LEU A 7 -0.95 -7.02 1.24
N GLN A 8 -2.02 -7.79 1.39
CA GLN A 8 -1.96 -9.22 1.13
C GLN A 8 -1.66 -9.51 -0.34
N THR A 9 -2.38 -8.83 -1.24
CA THR A 9 -2.19 -9.00 -2.68
C THR A 9 -0.79 -8.54 -3.09
N LEU A 10 -0.34 -7.41 -2.55
CA LEU A 10 1.00 -6.91 -2.82
C LEU A 10 2.06 -7.90 -2.35
N GLY A 11 1.87 -8.47 -1.16
CA GLY A 11 2.80 -9.45 -0.62
C GLY A 11 2.96 -10.67 -1.50
N GLU A 12 1.88 -11.09 -2.17
CA GLU A 12 1.91 -12.23 -3.08
C GLU A 12 2.77 -11.96 -4.32
N GLN A 13 2.96 -10.70 -4.67
CA GLN A 13 3.76 -10.31 -5.83
C GLN A 13 5.25 -10.21 -5.50
N ILE A 14 5.61 -10.21 -4.22
CA ILE A 14 6.99 -10.06 -3.79
C ILE A 14 7.57 -11.45 -3.49
N VAL A 15 8.58 -11.84 -4.25
CA VAL A 15 9.15 -13.18 -4.18
C VAL A 15 10.04 -13.37 -2.96
N ASN A 16 10.87 -12.39 -2.64
CA ASN A 16 11.81 -12.47 -1.53
C ASN A 16 11.12 -12.20 -0.20
N PRO A 17 11.08 -13.17 0.74
CA PRO A 17 10.37 -12.97 2.01
C PRO A 17 10.97 -11.88 2.89
N HIS A 18 12.27 -11.65 2.83
CA HIS A 18 12.90 -10.56 3.59
C HIS A 18 12.51 -9.20 3.02
N ALA A 19 12.55 -9.09 1.70
CA ALA A 19 12.13 -7.86 1.03
C ALA A 19 10.63 -7.62 1.23
N ARG A 20 9.84 -8.70 1.26
CA ARG A 20 8.39 -8.59 1.46
C ARG A 20 8.04 -7.86 2.74
N ALA A 21 8.66 -8.26 3.86
CA ALA A 21 8.35 -7.66 5.15
C ALA A 21 8.69 -6.17 5.14
N SER A 22 9.85 -5.82 4.59
CA SER A 22 10.31 -4.44 4.54
C SER A 22 9.42 -3.58 3.64
N ILE A 23 9.09 -4.09 2.46
CA ILE A 23 8.28 -3.36 1.48
C ILE A 23 6.86 -3.18 2.00
N LEU A 24 6.28 -4.21 2.60
CA LEU A 24 4.92 -4.11 3.14
C LEU A 24 4.85 -3.08 4.27
N ALA A 25 5.89 -3.02 5.10
CA ALA A 25 5.94 -2.03 6.17
C ALA A 25 6.00 -0.62 5.61
N GLU A 26 6.80 -0.39 4.59
CA GLU A 26 6.90 0.92 3.94
C GLU A 26 5.58 1.33 3.30
N ILE A 27 4.96 0.41 2.57
CA ILE A 27 3.69 0.69 1.91
C ILE A 27 2.61 0.98 2.95
N GLN A 28 2.58 0.21 4.02
CA GLN A 28 1.63 0.44 5.10
C GLN A 28 1.80 1.82 5.70
N ASP A 29 3.04 2.23 5.96
CA ASP A 29 3.33 3.57 6.48
C ASP A 29 2.83 4.64 5.53
N HIS A 30 3.04 4.46 4.23
CA HIS A 30 2.57 5.39 3.21
C HIS A 30 1.05 5.52 3.23
N ILE A 31 0.35 4.39 3.30
CA ILE A 31 -1.11 4.40 3.32
C ILE A 31 -1.61 5.13 4.56
N GLU A 32 -1.03 4.84 5.72
CA GLU A 32 -1.46 5.46 6.97
C GLU A 32 -1.16 6.96 6.96
N GLU A 33 -0.02 7.37 6.45
CA GLU A 33 0.34 8.77 6.34
C GLU A 33 -0.65 9.53 5.46
N GLN A 34 -0.97 8.98 4.29
CA GLN A 34 -1.94 9.60 3.41
C GLN A 34 -3.33 9.63 4.02
N ALA A 35 -3.70 8.56 4.72
CA ALA A 35 -5.00 8.52 5.39
C ALA A 35 -5.12 9.61 6.45
N GLN A 36 -4.02 9.90 7.16
CA GLN A 36 -4.02 10.99 8.12
C GLN A 36 -4.26 12.33 7.44
N ASP A 37 -3.64 12.57 6.30
CA ASP A 37 -3.84 13.79 5.54
C ASP A 37 -5.29 13.94 5.11
N TYR A 38 -5.89 12.85 4.62
CA TYR A 38 -7.30 12.89 4.20
C TYR A 38 -8.23 13.12 5.38
N ARG A 39 -7.93 12.54 6.55
CA ARG A 39 -8.72 12.79 7.74
C ARG A 39 -8.63 14.25 8.17
N ALA A 40 -7.45 14.83 8.06
CA ALA A 40 -7.24 16.24 8.39
C ALA A 40 -8.05 17.15 7.45
N SER A 41 -8.34 16.70 6.23
CA SER A 41 -9.17 17.48 5.31
C SER A 41 -10.67 17.22 5.47
N GLY A 42 -11.07 16.38 6.43
CA GLY A 42 -12.47 16.18 6.77
C GLY A 42 -13.05 14.81 6.43
N MET A 43 -12.26 13.90 5.92
CA MET A 43 -12.73 12.54 5.61
C MET A 43 -12.84 11.70 6.88
N SER A 44 -13.80 10.77 6.90
CA SER A 44 -13.86 9.78 7.97
C SER A 44 -12.69 8.82 7.86
N GLU A 45 -12.41 8.11 8.95
CA GLU A 45 -11.30 7.16 8.96
C GLU A 45 -11.42 6.10 7.86
N ALA A 46 -12.62 5.53 7.72
CA ALA A 46 -12.85 4.50 6.71
C ALA A 46 -12.65 5.04 5.29
N VAL A 47 -13.21 6.21 5.01
CA VAL A 47 -13.08 6.83 3.70
C VAL A 47 -11.64 7.25 3.44
N ALA A 48 -10.97 7.80 4.44
CA ALA A 48 -9.57 8.20 4.31
C ALA A 48 -8.68 7.00 3.97
N MET A 49 -8.89 5.88 4.62
CA MET A 49 -8.15 4.65 4.34
C MET A 49 -8.40 4.13 2.93
N GLN A 50 -9.67 4.10 2.52
CA GLN A 50 -10.02 3.66 1.17
C GLN A 50 -9.38 4.54 0.11
N GLU A 51 -9.41 5.85 0.34
CA GLU A 51 -8.81 6.78 -0.61
C GLU A 51 -7.30 6.64 -0.66
N ALA A 52 -6.65 6.45 0.49
CA ALA A 52 -5.21 6.23 0.55
C ALA A 52 -4.81 4.97 -0.23
N VAL A 53 -5.55 3.88 -0.04
CA VAL A 53 -5.30 2.64 -0.77
C VAL A 53 -5.50 2.83 -2.26
N ARG A 54 -6.55 3.56 -2.65
CA ARG A 54 -6.84 3.84 -4.05
C ARG A 54 -5.73 4.64 -4.70
N GLN A 55 -5.14 5.59 -3.98
CA GLN A 55 -4.04 6.41 -4.50
C GLN A 55 -2.76 5.61 -4.68
N MET A 56 -2.60 4.50 -3.98
CA MET A 56 -1.46 3.63 -4.17
C MET A 56 -1.51 2.87 -5.51
N GLY A 57 -2.69 2.74 -6.09
CA GLY A 57 -2.87 2.06 -7.36
C GLY A 57 -3.07 0.57 -7.20
N ASP A 58 -2.84 -0.17 -8.29
CA ASP A 58 -3.04 -1.61 -8.31
C ASP A 58 -1.90 -2.32 -7.55
N PRO A 59 -2.21 -3.18 -6.56
CA PRO A 59 -1.15 -3.87 -5.82
C PRO A 59 -0.31 -4.79 -6.71
N VAL A 60 -0.86 -5.35 -7.76
CA VAL A 60 -0.09 -6.17 -8.69
C VAL A 60 0.90 -5.31 -9.45
N SER A 61 0.46 -4.17 -9.97
CA SER A 61 1.34 -3.23 -10.67
C SER A 61 2.42 -2.69 -9.75
N THR A 62 2.07 -2.39 -8.50
CA THR A 62 3.03 -1.89 -7.52
C THR A 62 4.11 -2.93 -7.24
N GLY A 63 3.71 -4.19 -7.06
CA GLY A 63 4.65 -5.27 -6.84
C GLY A 63 5.54 -5.52 -8.05
N GLU A 64 4.97 -5.45 -9.25
CA GLU A 64 5.73 -5.62 -10.49
C GLU A 64 6.76 -4.50 -10.68
N ALA A 65 6.36 -3.28 -10.37
CA ALA A 65 7.26 -2.13 -10.49
C ALA A 65 8.48 -2.30 -9.58
N ASP A 66 8.27 -2.78 -8.36
CA ASP A 66 9.36 -3.07 -7.43
C ASP A 66 10.29 -4.13 -7.99
N ARG A 67 9.71 -5.18 -8.55
CA ARG A 67 10.48 -6.28 -9.13
C ARG A 67 11.32 -5.80 -10.32
N LYS A 68 10.75 -4.94 -11.15
CA LYS A 68 11.43 -4.40 -12.33
C LYS A 68 12.51 -3.40 -11.98
N SER A 69 12.39 -2.72 -10.86
CA SER A 69 13.37 -1.71 -10.48
C SER A 69 14.66 -2.31 -9.93
N THR A 70 14.70 -3.59 -9.72
CA THR A 70 15.90 -4.29 -9.30
C THR A 70 16.84 -4.49 -10.50
N ARG A 71 17.82 -3.68 -10.58
CA ARG A 71 18.80 -3.80 -11.66
C ARG A 71 20.19 -3.91 -11.10
#